data_20931fabcb858132a6d174ff7dac22ce
#
_entry.id   20931fabcb858132a6d174ff7dac22ce
#
_cell.length_a   1.000
_cell.length_b   1.000
_cell.length_c   1.000
_cell.angle_alpha   90.00
_cell.angle_beta   90.00
_cell.angle_gamma   90.00
#
_symmetry.space_group_name_H-M   'P 1'
#
loop_
_entity.id
_entity.type
_entity.pdbx_description
1 polymer ?
#
loop_
_entity_poly.entity_id
_entity_poly.type
_entity_poly.pdbx_seq_one_letter_code
_entity_poly.pdbx_strand_id
1 'polypeptide(L)'
;MASINLRLYSEQIYPNISNYLSKYISPEIRKEEFISMYKKGIIQLNQISLKETLSFHPQIKLEEAFFSKIEINIPDEKENFGISIKDIKCLLTISEINEKEIEKLLIEDKKNLIEEFINYAVKKVEKKDGPSFFDNLIKSVVEKIINGFSIDIQNLELKIKPKNKDNVYFVFQIDDAIYNFDNGFKIKNINLIYQDDSLKINVIEKFDIIVDIKFSESNDKPNEIN
;
A
#
# COMPACT_ATOMS: atom_id res chain seq x y z
N MET A 1 -3.07 29.44 0.26
CA MET A 1 -1.73 28.81 0.14
C MET A 1 -1.52 28.49 -1.34
N ALA A 2 -0.33 28.78 -1.92
CA ALA A 2 -0.05 28.36 -3.29
C ALA A 2 0.04 26.83 -3.30
N SER A 3 -0.73 26.17 -4.16
CA SER A 3 -0.69 24.73 -4.32
C SER A 3 0.68 24.35 -4.92
N ILE A 4 1.35 23.38 -4.32
CA ILE A 4 2.62 22.89 -4.81
C ILE A 4 2.35 21.92 -5.95
N ASN A 5 2.85 22.23 -7.15
CA ASN A 5 2.81 21.30 -8.27
C ASN A 5 3.85 20.19 -8.06
N LEU A 6 3.39 19.03 -7.60
CA LEU A 6 4.24 17.87 -7.29
C LEU A 6 5.06 17.39 -8.49
N ARG A 7 4.54 17.54 -9.71
CA ARG A 7 5.17 17.06 -10.95
C ARG A 7 6.52 17.75 -11.27
N LEU A 8 6.79 18.90 -10.65
CA LEU A 8 8.05 19.63 -10.85
C LEU A 8 9.24 19.04 -10.08
N TYR A 9 9.01 18.17 -9.12
CA TYR A 9 10.03 17.70 -8.18
C TYR A 9 10.53 16.28 -8.44
N SER A 10 10.35 15.78 -9.65
CA SER A 10 10.70 14.40 -10.04
C SER A 10 12.17 14.03 -9.76
N GLU A 11 13.11 14.96 -9.98
CA GLU A 11 14.55 14.70 -9.79
C GLU A 11 14.94 14.61 -8.31
N GLN A 12 14.27 15.36 -7.45
CA GLN A 12 14.50 15.35 -6.00
C GLN A 12 13.85 14.13 -5.34
N ILE A 13 12.75 13.65 -5.89
CA ILE A 13 11.99 12.52 -5.36
C ILE A 13 12.61 11.18 -5.77
N TYR A 14 13.13 11.08 -6.99
CA TYR A 14 13.64 9.83 -7.55
C TYR A 14 14.64 9.10 -6.63
N PRO A 15 15.70 9.74 -6.08
CA PRO A 15 16.69 9.03 -5.26
C PRO A 15 16.08 8.32 -4.04
N ASN A 16 15.06 8.93 -3.44
CA ASN A 16 14.39 8.37 -2.27
C ASN A 16 13.48 7.20 -2.65
N ILE A 17 12.69 7.38 -3.71
CA ILE A 17 11.80 6.31 -4.19
C ILE A 17 12.61 5.15 -4.76
N SER A 18 13.65 5.40 -5.57
CA SER A 18 14.44 4.34 -6.19
C SER A 18 15.14 3.45 -5.18
N ASN A 19 15.63 4.00 -4.06
CA ASN A 19 16.24 3.22 -2.99
C ASN A 19 15.26 2.23 -2.35
N TYR A 20 13.99 2.64 -2.16
CA TYR A 20 12.95 1.75 -1.66
C TYR A 20 12.53 0.73 -2.73
N LEU A 21 12.22 1.18 -3.93
CA LEU A 21 11.74 0.31 -5.00
C LEU A 21 12.80 -0.72 -5.40
N SER A 22 14.06 -0.31 -5.57
CA SER A 22 15.15 -1.22 -5.95
C SER A 22 15.40 -2.32 -4.92
N LYS A 23 15.11 -2.06 -3.64
CA LYS A 23 15.25 -3.06 -2.57
C LYS A 23 14.17 -4.14 -2.65
N TYR A 24 12.93 -3.79 -2.97
CA TYR A 24 11.78 -4.67 -2.81
C TYR A 24 11.20 -5.20 -4.12
N ILE A 25 11.38 -4.51 -5.24
CA ILE A 25 10.74 -4.86 -6.50
C ILE A 25 11.72 -5.08 -7.66
N SER A 26 11.26 -5.87 -8.64
CA SER A 26 11.91 -6.11 -9.92
C SER A 26 10.87 -5.96 -11.05
N PRO A 27 11.23 -5.41 -12.22
CA PRO A 27 12.52 -4.80 -12.58
C PRO A 27 12.76 -3.43 -11.91
N GLU A 28 14.02 -2.99 -11.92
CA GLU A 28 14.37 -1.65 -11.46
C GLU A 28 13.90 -0.59 -12.46
N ILE A 29 13.45 0.55 -11.94
CA ILE A 29 12.97 1.64 -12.76
C ILE A 29 14.16 2.56 -13.07
N ARG A 30 14.40 2.82 -14.35
CA ARG A 30 15.46 3.75 -14.78
C ARG A 30 15.10 5.18 -14.45
N LYS A 31 16.13 5.99 -14.09
CA LYS A 31 15.92 7.38 -13.68
C LYS A 31 15.18 8.21 -14.73
N GLU A 32 15.62 8.13 -15.98
CA GLU A 32 15.04 8.90 -17.09
C GLU A 32 13.58 8.53 -17.34
N GLU A 33 13.28 7.23 -17.25
CA GLU A 33 11.93 6.69 -17.40
C GLU A 33 11.01 7.18 -16.28
N PHE A 34 11.47 7.07 -15.01
CA PHE A 34 10.74 7.58 -13.85
C PHE A 34 10.44 9.07 -13.99
N ILE A 35 11.46 9.89 -14.27
CA ILE A 35 11.30 11.33 -14.42
C ILE A 35 10.32 11.68 -15.53
N SER A 36 10.39 10.96 -16.66
CA SER A 36 9.46 11.17 -17.78
C SER A 36 8.02 10.85 -17.39
N MET A 37 7.78 9.71 -16.73
CA MET A 37 6.46 9.31 -16.25
C MET A 37 5.93 10.28 -15.19
N TYR A 38 6.77 10.64 -14.22
CA TYR A 38 6.40 11.55 -13.14
C TYR A 38 5.98 12.94 -13.65
N LYS A 39 6.73 13.51 -14.61
CA LYS A 39 6.38 14.79 -15.25
C LYS A 39 5.06 14.73 -16.03
N LYS A 40 4.73 13.58 -16.60
CA LYS A 40 3.43 13.35 -17.27
C LYS A 40 2.28 13.16 -16.25
N GLY A 41 2.59 13.02 -14.97
CA GLY A 41 1.60 12.83 -13.92
C GLY A 41 1.14 11.39 -13.74
N ILE A 42 1.74 10.41 -14.43
CA ILE A 42 1.37 9.00 -14.33
C ILE A 42 2.64 8.16 -14.27
N ILE A 43 2.85 7.45 -13.16
CA ILE A 43 3.88 6.42 -13.04
C ILE A 43 3.23 5.09 -13.37
N GLN A 44 3.69 4.44 -14.43
CA GLN A 44 3.21 3.14 -14.83
C GLN A 44 4.33 2.11 -14.74
N LEU A 45 4.11 1.08 -13.94
CA LEU A 45 5.01 -0.04 -13.76
C LEU A 45 4.34 -1.31 -14.28
N ASN A 46 5.05 -2.09 -15.10
CA ASN A 46 4.52 -3.31 -15.68
C ASN A 46 5.37 -4.51 -15.26
N GLN A 47 4.73 -5.67 -15.09
CA GLN A 47 5.41 -6.93 -14.79
C GLN A 47 6.28 -6.84 -13.52
N ILE A 48 5.72 -6.29 -12.44
CA ILE A 48 6.43 -6.09 -11.18
C ILE A 48 6.34 -7.36 -10.34
N SER A 49 7.47 -7.78 -9.78
CA SER A 49 7.53 -8.85 -8.78
C SER A 49 8.33 -8.40 -7.55
N LEU A 50 8.08 -9.03 -6.41
CA LEU A 50 8.90 -8.85 -5.23
C LEU A 50 10.23 -9.58 -5.40
N LYS A 51 11.33 -8.96 -4.93
CA LYS A 51 12.68 -9.54 -4.92
C LYS A 51 12.91 -10.45 -3.73
N GLU A 52 12.29 -10.14 -2.62
CA GLU A 52 12.54 -10.81 -1.35
C GLU A 52 11.22 -11.11 -0.64
N THR A 53 11.25 -12.17 0.16
CA THR A 53 10.15 -12.53 1.06
C THR A 53 9.93 -11.41 2.08
N LEU A 54 8.69 -10.98 2.24
CA LEU A 54 8.30 -10.00 3.24
C LEU A 54 7.57 -10.68 4.40
N SER A 55 7.99 -10.39 5.63
CA SER A 55 7.31 -10.84 6.83
C SER A 55 6.44 -9.71 7.37
N PHE A 56 5.11 -9.89 7.36
CA PHE A 56 4.16 -8.93 7.94
C PHE A 56 3.82 -9.27 9.39
N HIS A 57 4.00 -10.53 9.74
CA HIS A 57 3.73 -11.08 11.07
C HIS A 57 4.65 -12.29 11.27
N PRO A 58 5.05 -12.65 12.50
CA PRO A 58 5.89 -13.83 12.74
C PRO A 58 5.39 -15.12 12.10
N GLN A 59 4.07 -15.26 11.97
CA GLN A 59 3.44 -16.43 11.37
C GLN A 59 3.16 -16.29 9.87
N ILE A 60 3.21 -15.09 9.31
CA ILE A 60 2.74 -14.81 7.94
C ILE A 60 3.89 -14.24 7.12
N LYS A 61 4.27 -14.97 6.08
CA LYS A 61 5.27 -14.52 5.11
C LYS A 61 4.63 -14.39 3.73
N LEU A 62 4.92 -13.30 3.05
CA LEU A 62 4.68 -13.14 1.64
C LEU A 62 5.88 -13.71 0.89
N GLU A 63 5.72 -14.91 0.33
CA GLU A 63 6.79 -15.60 -0.40
C GLU A 63 6.94 -15.04 -1.82
N GLU A 64 5.82 -14.77 -2.46
CA GLU A 64 5.78 -14.26 -3.83
C GLU A 64 4.69 -13.21 -3.96
N ALA A 65 4.96 -12.17 -4.73
CA ALA A 65 3.94 -11.28 -5.25
C ALA A 65 4.30 -10.83 -6.67
N PHE A 66 3.29 -10.83 -7.52
CA PHE A 66 3.37 -10.38 -8.89
C PHE A 66 2.21 -9.43 -9.18
N PHE A 67 2.51 -8.36 -9.92
CA PHE A 67 1.56 -7.35 -10.37
C PHE A 67 1.76 -7.16 -11.88
N SER A 68 0.72 -7.36 -12.68
CA SER A 68 0.87 -7.14 -14.12
C SER A 68 1.04 -5.67 -14.44
N LYS A 69 0.34 -4.79 -13.70
CA LYS A 69 0.41 -3.34 -13.85
C LYS A 69 0.15 -2.64 -12.52
N ILE A 70 0.99 -1.67 -12.21
CA ILE A 70 0.75 -0.67 -11.17
C ILE A 70 0.75 0.70 -11.83
N GLU A 71 -0.28 1.49 -11.62
CA GLU A 71 -0.39 2.85 -12.12
C GLU A 71 -0.66 3.80 -10.97
N ILE A 72 0.18 4.82 -10.83
CA ILE A 72 0.08 5.84 -9.79
C ILE A 72 -0.17 7.17 -10.49
N ASN A 73 -1.33 7.75 -10.25
CA ASN A 73 -1.67 9.08 -10.73
C ASN A 73 -1.09 10.13 -9.78
N ILE A 74 -0.17 10.95 -10.29
CA ILE A 74 0.45 12.06 -9.55
C ILE A 74 -0.38 13.30 -9.83
N PRO A 75 -1.15 13.77 -8.84
CA PRO A 75 -2.09 14.86 -9.06
C PRO A 75 -1.36 16.16 -9.40
N ASP A 76 -1.95 16.93 -10.30
CA ASP A 76 -1.71 18.37 -10.40
C ASP A 76 -2.56 19.14 -9.37
N GLU A 77 -2.77 20.44 -9.59
CA GLU A 77 -3.50 21.28 -8.64
C GLU A 77 -4.96 20.87 -8.45
N LYS A 78 -5.58 20.22 -9.44
CA LYS A 78 -7.03 19.95 -9.48
C LYS A 78 -7.39 18.46 -9.39
N GLU A 79 -6.42 17.58 -9.57
CA GLU A 79 -6.64 16.13 -9.61
C GLU A 79 -6.40 15.49 -8.25
N ASN A 80 -7.02 14.33 -8.01
CA ASN A 80 -6.81 13.52 -6.83
C ASN A 80 -5.67 12.52 -7.05
N PHE A 81 -5.05 12.10 -5.94
CA PHE A 81 -4.08 11.02 -5.96
C PHE A 81 -4.82 9.69 -6.17
N GLY A 82 -4.31 8.85 -7.07
CA GLY A 82 -4.91 7.56 -7.35
C GLY A 82 -3.88 6.46 -7.57
N ILE A 83 -4.24 5.24 -7.16
CA ILE A 83 -3.46 4.04 -7.43
C ILE A 83 -4.38 3.02 -8.10
N SER A 84 -3.98 2.50 -9.26
CA SER A 84 -4.62 1.36 -9.92
C SER A 84 -3.65 0.20 -10.00
N ILE A 85 -4.08 -0.99 -9.59
CA ILE A 85 -3.27 -2.20 -9.59
C ILE A 85 -4.05 -3.32 -10.28
N LYS A 86 -3.41 -4.01 -11.23
CA LYS A 86 -4.05 -5.07 -12.00
C LYS A 86 -3.33 -6.40 -11.87
N ASP A 87 -4.13 -7.47 -11.89
CA ASP A 87 -3.69 -8.86 -11.89
C ASP A 87 -2.66 -9.14 -10.80
N ILE A 88 -3.11 -9.02 -9.55
CA ILE A 88 -2.30 -9.28 -8.37
C ILE A 88 -2.32 -10.77 -8.08
N LYS A 89 -1.13 -11.39 -8.02
CA LYS A 89 -0.97 -12.77 -7.57
C LYS A 89 0.02 -12.80 -6.42
N CYS A 90 -0.44 -13.29 -5.27
CA CYS A 90 0.38 -13.39 -4.08
C CYS A 90 0.37 -14.81 -3.52
N LEU A 91 1.51 -15.23 -2.97
CA LEU A 91 1.62 -16.46 -2.19
C LEU A 91 2.03 -16.09 -0.77
N LEU A 92 1.15 -16.39 0.17
CA LEU A 92 1.42 -16.31 1.60
C LEU A 92 1.67 -17.69 2.18
N THR A 93 2.66 -17.80 3.06
CA THR A 93 2.89 -18.99 3.86
C THR A 93 2.57 -18.69 5.32
N ILE A 94 1.74 -19.54 5.93
CA ILE A 94 1.39 -19.45 7.34
C ILE A 94 2.12 -20.56 8.10
N SER A 95 2.91 -20.16 9.12
CA SER A 95 3.64 -21.05 10.01
C SER A 95 2.91 -21.21 11.33
N GLU A 96 2.85 -22.42 11.84
CA GLU A 96 2.46 -22.68 13.23
C GLU A 96 3.61 -22.21 14.14
N ILE A 97 3.35 -21.21 14.97
CA ILE A 97 4.29 -20.70 15.97
C ILE A 97 3.58 -20.74 17.32
N ASN A 98 4.31 -21.11 18.37
CA ASN A 98 3.81 -21.10 19.73
C ASN A 98 3.43 -19.67 20.17
N GLU A 99 2.31 -19.50 20.89
CA GLU A 99 1.82 -18.20 21.37
C GLU A 99 2.90 -17.38 22.11
N LYS A 100 3.71 -18.02 22.95
CA LYS A 100 4.81 -17.34 23.67
C LYS A 100 5.90 -16.81 22.75
N GLU A 101 6.15 -17.49 21.65
CA GLU A 101 7.12 -17.05 20.64
C GLU A 101 6.58 -15.89 19.83
N ILE A 102 5.28 -15.92 19.50
CA ILE A 102 4.57 -14.79 18.87
C ILE A 102 4.65 -13.55 19.74
N GLU A 103 4.31 -13.69 21.03
CA GLU A 103 4.35 -12.57 21.98
C GLU A 103 5.74 -11.94 22.07
N LYS A 104 6.78 -12.78 22.15
CA LYS A 104 8.19 -12.33 22.18
C LYS A 104 8.55 -11.54 20.92
N LEU A 105 8.22 -12.04 19.72
CA LEU A 105 8.52 -11.40 18.46
C LEU A 105 7.74 -10.08 18.29
N LEU A 106 6.47 -10.04 18.69
CA LEU A 106 5.67 -8.82 18.65
C LEU A 106 6.19 -7.73 19.61
N ILE A 107 6.74 -8.13 20.77
CA ILE A 107 7.37 -7.20 21.71
C ILE A 107 8.67 -6.65 21.11
N GLU A 108 9.45 -7.48 20.43
CA GLU A 108 10.70 -7.08 19.76
C GLU A 108 10.41 -6.10 18.61
N ASP A 109 9.43 -6.39 17.76
CA ASP A 109 8.99 -5.51 16.68
C ASP A 109 8.51 -4.15 17.20
N LYS A 110 7.71 -4.15 18.29
CA LYS A 110 7.28 -2.90 18.94
C LYS A 110 8.46 -2.08 19.46
N LYS A 111 9.47 -2.73 20.06
CA LYS A 111 10.68 -2.02 20.53
C LYS A 111 11.44 -1.39 19.38
N ASN A 112 11.66 -2.13 18.29
CA ASN A 112 12.32 -1.64 17.10
C ASN A 112 11.59 -0.42 16.51
N LEU A 113 10.27 -0.49 16.42
CA LEU A 113 9.42 0.59 15.91
C LEU A 113 9.49 1.85 16.80
N ILE A 114 9.51 1.67 18.13
CA ILE A 114 9.69 2.78 19.09
C ILE A 114 11.08 3.39 18.93
N GLU A 115 12.14 2.59 18.80
CA GLU A 115 13.51 3.07 18.60
C GLU A 115 13.65 3.84 17.28
N GLU A 116 13.07 3.35 16.19
CA GLU A 116 13.02 4.05 14.92
C GLU A 116 12.29 5.40 15.03
N PHE A 117 11.15 5.41 15.74
CA PHE A 117 10.40 6.64 15.98
C PHE A 117 11.18 7.65 16.81
N ILE A 118 11.84 7.19 17.90
CA ILE A 118 12.70 8.05 18.72
C ILE A 118 13.85 8.62 17.90
N ASN A 119 14.53 7.79 17.11
CA ASN A 119 15.64 8.22 16.25
C ASN A 119 15.18 9.25 15.20
N TYR A 120 13.98 9.05 14.63
CA TYR A 120 13.38 10.03 13.73
C TYR A 120 13.07 11.35 14.43
N ALA A 121 12.46 11.29 15.62
CA ALA A 121 12.11 12.46 16.40
C ALA A 121 13.35 13.25 16.84
N VAL A 122 14.42 12.58 17.32
CA VAL A 122 15.68 13.18 17.70
C VAL A 122 16.33 13.89 16.51
N LYS A 123 16.42 13.23 15.36
CA LYS A 123 16.96 13.83 14.11
C LYS A 123 16.16 15.07 13.68
N LYS A 124 14.86 15.10 13.95
CA LYS A 124 14.01 16.24 13.62
C LYS A 124 14.20 17.42 14.57
N VAL A 125 14.48 17.15 15.86
CA VAL A 125 14.74 18.19 16.88
C VAL A 125 16.13 18.80 16.69
N GLU A 126 17.12 18.03 16.28
CA GLU A 126 18.48 18.49 16.00
C GLU A 126 18.59 19.42 14.78
N LYS A 127 17.63 19.32 13.83
CA LYS A 127 17.55 20.27 12.71
C LYS A 127 16.87 21.55 13.18
N LYS A 128 17.67 22.52 13.58
CA LYS A 128 17.24 23.90 13.98
C LYS A 128 16.71 24.75 12.82
N ASP A 129 16.78 24.27 11.60
CA ASP A 129 16.27 24.98 10.44
C ASP A 129 14.78 24.65 10.26
N GLY A 130 13.99 25.68 9.86
CA GLY A 130 12.53 25.55 9.68
C GLY A 130 12.14 24.40 8.73
N PRO A 131 10.84 24.14 8.50
CA PRO A 131 10.38 22.98 7.75
C PRO A 131 11.13 22.91 6.42
N SER A 132 11.83 21.79 6.21
CA SER A 132 12.59 21.58 4.99
C SER A 132 11.61 21.55 3.79
N PHE A 133 12.12 21.81 2.59
CA PHE A 133 11.36 21.59 1.36
C PHE A 133 10.64 20.21 1.36
N PHE A 134 11.32 19.19 1.86
CA PHE A 134 10.78 17.83 1.99
C PHE A 134 9.61 17.74 2.97
N ASP A 135 9.66 18.44 4.09
CA ASP A 135 8.53 18.46 5.06
C ASP A 135 7.28 19.11 4.45
N ASN A 136 7.46 20.17 3.67
CA ASN A 136 6.37 20.82 2.94
C ASN A 136 5.81 19.95 1.81
N LEU A 137 6.67 19.21 1.11
CA LEU A 137 6.28 18.26 0.08
C LEU A 137 5.45 17.11 0.68
N ILE A 138 5.96 16.48 1.75
CA ILE A 138 5.25 15.42 2.47
C ILE A 138 3.89 15.92 2.96
N LYS A 139 3.85 17.11 3.55
CA LYS A 139 2.59 17.72 4.00
C LYS A 139 1.60 17.90 2.85
N SER A 140 2.05 18.40 1.71
CA SER A 140 1.20 18.57 0.52
C SER A 140 0.69 17.24 -0.03
N VAL A 141 1.52 16.18 -0.04
CA VAL A 141 1.09 14.83 -0.45
C VAL A 141 0.06 14.27 0.53
N VAL A 142 0.30 14.40 1.83
CA VAL A 142 -0.64 13.96 2.88
C VAL A 142 -1.97 14.70 2.77
N GLU A 143 -1.95 16.02 2.59
CA GLU A 143 -3.17 16.82 2.38
C GLU A 143 -3.95 16.37 1.14
N LYS A 144 -3.27 16.06 0.02
CA LYS A 144 -3.92 15.54 -1.17
C LYS A 144 -4.47 14.13 -1.00
N ILE A 145 -3.80 13.28 -0.23
CA ILE A 145 -4.30 11.94 0.13
C ILE A 145 -5.55 12.06 1.01
N ILE A 146 -5.53 12.95 2.00
CA ILE A 146 -6.67 13.16 2.91
C ILE A 146 -7.88 13.73 2.14
N ASN A 147 -7.65 14.63 1.20
CA ASN A 147 -8.71 15.35 0.49
C ASN A 147 -9.25 14.64 -0.76
N GLY A 148 -8.68 13.50 -1.14
CA GLY A 148 -9.17 12.73 -2.27
C GLY A 148 -8.17 11.68 -2.73
N PHE A 149 -8.33 10.47 -2.21
CA PHE A 149 -7.52 9.33 -2.59
C PHE A 149 -8.42 8.26 -3.21
N SER A 150 -7.95 7.64 -4.29
CA SER A 150 -8.64 6.51 -4.88
C SER A 150 -7.72 5.32 -5.05
N ILE A 151 -8.25 4.12 -4.80
CA ILE A 151 -7.60 2.84 -5.10
C ILE A 151 -8.52 2.05 -6.00
N ASP A 152 -7.98 1.50 -7.08
CA ASP A 152 -8.62 0.55 -7.97
C ASP A 152 -7.76 -0.71 -8.07
N ILE A 153 -8.26 -1.83 -7.58
CA ILE A 153 -7.60 -3.12 -7.63
C ILE A 153 -8.46 -4.04 -8.51
N GLN A 154 -7.86 -4.63 -9.53
CA GLN A 154 -8.52 -5.55 -10.45
C GLN A 154 -7.81 -6.90 -10.44
N ASN A 155 -8.59 -7.98 -10.34
CA ASN A 155 -8.12 -9.36 -10.38
C ASN A 155 -7.05 -9.67 -9.31
N LEU A 156 -7.45 -9.70 -8.04
CA LEU A 156 -6.58 -10.15 -6.95
C LEU A 156 -6.76 -11.64 -6.70
N GLU A 157 -5.67 -12.39 -6.73
CA GLU A 157 -5.56 -13.77 -6.28
C GLU A 157 -4.53 -13.89 -5.17
N LEU A 158 -4.97 -14.26 -3.98
CA LEU A 158 -4.13 -14.49 -2.82
C LEU A 158 -4.17 -15.96 -2.44
N LYS A 159 -3.08 -16.68 -2.67
CA LYS A 159 -2.89 -18.08 -2.23
C LYS A 159 -2.29 -18.10 -0.84
N ILE A 160 -2.92 -18.82 0.06
CA ILE A 160 -2.46 -19.01 1.44
C ILE A 160 -2.09 -20.49 1.61
N LYS A 161 -0.83 -20.76 1.90
CA LYS A 161 -0.28 -22.10 2.08
C LYS A 161 0.12 -22.31 3.54
N PRO A 162 -0.39 -23.36 4.24
CA PRO A 162 0.18 -23.78 5.50
C PRO A 162 1.61 -24.32 5.30
N LYS A 163 2.58 -23.90 6.14
CA LYS A 163 3.99 -24.24 5.98
C LYS A 163 4.27 -25.75 5.95
N ASN A 164 3.46 -26.53 6.68
CA ASN A 164 3.68 -27.98 6.86
C ASN A 164 2.84 -28.82 5.88
N LYS A 165 2.19 -28.22 4.88
CA LYS A 165 1.38 -28.94 3.92
C LYS A 165 1.74 -28.51 2.51
N ASP A 166 2.30 -29.44 1.74
CA ASP A 166 2.52 -29.23 0.33
C ASP A 166 1.19 -29.39 -0.42
N ASN A 167 1.02 -28.58 -1.49
CA ASN A 167 -0.13 -28.66 -2.41
C ASN A 167 -1.51 -28.37 -1.78
N VAL A 168 -1.57 -27.81 -0.56
CA VAL A 168 -2.82 -27.35 0.07
C VAL A 168 -2.84 -25.84 0.10
N TYR A 169 -3.90 -25.23 -0.45
CA TYR A 169 -4.05 -23.79 -0.55
C TYR A 169 -5.48 -23.37 -0.18
N PHE A 170 -5.57 -22.24 0.51
CA PHE A 170 -6.76 -21.40 0.50
C PHE A 170 -6.53 -20.27 -0.49
N VAL A 171 -7.40 -20.17 -1.49
CA VAL A 171 -7.28 -19.17 -2.54
C VAL A 171 -8.38 -18.13 -2.36
N PHE A 172 -8.00 -16.94 -1.99
CA PHE A 172 -8.88 -15.79 -1.88
C PHE A 172 -8.81 -14.99 -3.17
N GLN A 173 -9.95 -14.76 -3.79
CA GLN A 173 -10.06 -14.04 -5.05
C GLN A 173 -11.02 -12.87 -4.93
N ILE A 174 -10.66 -11.77 -5.59
CA ILE A 174 -11.47 -10.58 -5.74
C ILE A 174 -11.37 -10.14 -7.21
N ASP A 175 -12.51 -9.90 -7.87
CA ASP A 175 -12.49 -9.39 -9.23
C ASP A 175 -12.16 -7.89 -9.25
N ASP A 176 -12.86 -7.09 -8.43
CA ASP A 176 -12.64 -5.64 -8.31
C ASP A 176 -12.71 -5.19 -6.85
N ALA A 177 -11.79 -4.33 -6.44
CA ALA A 177 -11.88 -3.59 -5.18
C ALA A 177 -11.58 -2.12 -5.43
N ILE A 178 -12.59 -1.27 -5.25
CA ILE A 178 -12.52 0.15 -5.53
C ILE A 178 -12.76 0.91 -4.23
N TYR A 179 -11.84 1.80 -3.90
CA TYR A 179 -12.03 2.82 -2.88
C TYR A 179 -11.99 4.19 -3.53
N ASN A 180 -12.96 5.04 -3.21
CA ASN A 180 -12.98 6.43 -3.60
C ASN A 180 -13.45 7.25 -2.40
N PHE A 181 -12.77 8.34 -2.12
CA PHE A 181 -13.07 9.21 -0.98
C PHE A 181 -14.54 9.67 -0.96
N ASP A 182 -15.10 9.99 -2.14
CA ASP A 182 -16.47 10.50 -2.25
C ASP A 182 -17.54 9.41 -2.21
N ASN A 183 -17.20 8.18 -2.65
CA ASN A 183 -18.15 7.10 -2.89
C ASN A 183 -18.00 5.91 -1.94
N GLY A 184 -16.98 5.94 -1.06
CA GLY A 184 -16.72 4.86 -0.13
C GLY A 184 -15.97 3.68 -0.75
N PHE A 185 -16.31 2.47 -0.30
CA PHE A 185 -15.57 1.26 -0.60
C PHE A 185 -16.49 0.21 -1.23
N LYS A 186 -16.04 -0.40 -2.32
CA LYS A 186 -16.78 -1.46 -3.02
C LYS A 186 -15.86 -2.59 -3.40
N ILE A 187 -16.19 -3.81 -3.00
CA ILE A 187 -15.52 -5.02 -3.44
C ILE A 187 -16.53 -5.90 -4.15
N LYS A 188 -16.15 -6.46 -5.29
CA LYS A 188 -16.99 -7.33 -6.09
C LYS A 188 -16.41 -8.74 -6.22
N ASN A 189 -17.32 -9.70 -6.24
CA ASN A 189 -17.03 -11.10 -6.51
C ASN A 189 -15.92 -11.66 -5.58
N ILE A 190 -16.08 -11.46 -4.28
CA ILE A 190 -15.22 -12.09 -3.28
C ILE A 190 -15.50 -13.59 -3.29
N ASN A 191 -14.44 -14.39 -3.40
CA ASN A 191 -14.53 -15.84 -3.43
C ASN A 191 -13.42 -16.45 -2.57
N LEU A 192 -13.73 -17.53 -1.85
CA LEU A 192 -12.75 -18.32 -1.10
C LEU A 192 -12.83 -19.77 -1.55
N ILE A 193 -11.71 -20.31 -2.00
CA ILE A 193 -11.56 -21.64 -2.54
C ILE A 193 -10.59 -22.42 -1.68
N TYR A 194 -10.94 -23.64 -1.28
CA TYR A 194 -10.00 -24.65 -0.84
C TYR A 194 -9.52 -25.45 -2.04
N GLN A 195 -8.24 -25.69 -2.14
CA GLN A 195 -7.62 -26.45 -3.23
C GLN A 195 -6.49 -27.34 -2.68
N ASP A 196 -6.52 -28.60 -3.06
CA ASP A 196 -5.40 -29.55 -2.94
C ASP A 196 -5.19 -30.30 -4.27
N ASP A 197 -4.32 -31.32 -4.28
CA ASP A 197 -3.99 -32.08 -5.50
C ASP A 197 -5.18 -32.77 -6.16
N SER A 198 -6.23 -33.09 -5.41
CA SER A 198 -7.36 -33.92 -5.84
C SER A 198 -8.70 -33.19 -5.83
N LEU A 199 -8.78 -32.06 -5.13
CA LEU A 199 -10.04 -31.42 -4.81
C LEU A 199 -9.95 -29.89 -4.92
N LYS A 200 -10.98 -29.28 -5.50
CA LYS A 200 -11.20 -27.84 -5.51
C LYS A 200 -12.63 -27.54 -5.11
N ILE A 201 -12.81 -26.86 -3.97
CA ILE A 201 -14.13 -26.55 -3.41
C ILE A 201 -14.24 -25.04 -3.18
N ASN A 202 -15.36 -24.45 -3.60
CA ASN A 202 -15.71 -23.10 -3.15
C ASN A 202 -16.18 -23.19 -1.69
N VAL A 203 -15.40 -22.60 -0.79
CA VAL A 203 -15.72 -22.51 0.64
C VAL A 203 -16.75 -21.41 0.88
N ILE A 204 -16.61 -20.31 0.13
CA ILE A 204 -17.54 -19.19 0.14
C ILE A 204 -17.91 -18.91 -1.31
N GLU A 205 -19.22 -18.86 -1.60
CA GLU A 205 -19.70 -18.43 -2.92
C GLU A 205 -19.47 -16.93 -3.13
N LYS A 206 -19.45 -16.52 -4.39
CA LYS A 206 -19.20 -15.13 -4.77
C LYS A 206 -20.22 -14.18 -4.13
N PHE A 207 -19.72 -13.13 -3.50
CA PHE A 207 -20.52 -12.05 -2.92
C PHE A 207 -19.82 -10.70 -3.07
N ASP A 208 -20.60 -9.63 -2.94
CA ASP A 208 -20.12 -8.25 -3.01
C ASP A 208 -20.17 -7.60 -1.62
N ILE A 209 -19.24 -6.69 -1.37
CA ILE A 209 -19.27 -5.78 -0.22
C ILE A 209 -19.36 -4.36 -0.75
N ILE A 210 -20.35 -3.61 -0.27
CA ILE A 210 -20.51 -2.19 -0.59
C ILE A 210 -20.62 -1.43 0.72
N VAL A 211 -19.74 -0.47 0.92
CA VAL A 211 -19.73 0.41 2.10
C VAL A 211 -19.74 1.84 1.63
N ASP A 212 -20.85 2.52 1.83
CA ASP A 212 -20.97 3.95 1.59
C ASP A 212 -20.42 4.71 2.80
N ILE A 213 -19.34 5.45 2.59
CA ILE A 213 -18.76 6.31 3.63
C ILE A 213 -19.26 7.73 3.38
N LYS A 214 -20.09 8.23 4.30
CA LYS A 214 -20.50 9.64 4.27
C LYS A 214 -19.68 10.40 5.32
N PHE A 215 -18.80 11.27 4.88
CA PHE A 215 -18.19 12.23 5.77
C PHE A 215 -19.19 13.32 6.08
N SER A 216 -19.69 13.42 7.31
CA SER A 216 -20.46 14.59 7.73
C SER A 216 -19.50 15.76 7.79
N GLU A 217 -19.75 16.80 7.02
CA GLU A 217 -19.15 18.11 7.29
C GLU A 217 -19.63 18.54 8.69
N SER A 218 -18.80 18.34 9.71
CA SER A 218 -19.07 18.95 11.00
C SER A 218 -18.86 20.44 10.84
N ASN A 219 -19.96 21.17 10.72
CA ASN A 219 -20.00 22.63 10.82
C ASN A 219 -19.76 23.12 12.26
N ASP A 220 -18.90 22.44 13.01
CA ASP A 220 -18.43 22.93 14.29
C ASP A 220 -17.39 24.02 14.05
N LYS A 221 -17.88 25.23 13.78
CA LYS A 221 -17.09 26.44 14.06
C LYS A 221 -16.68 26.36 15.52
N PRO A 222 -15.38 26.46 15.84
CA PRO A 222 -14.98 26.58 17.23
C PRO A 222 -15.70 27.82 17.81
N ASN A 223 -16.52 27.61 18.83
CA ASN A 223 -17.13 28.71 19.56
C ASN A 223 -15.99 29.59 20.03
N GLU A 224 -15.98 30.85 19.61
CA GLU A 224 -15.12 31.87 20.18
C GLU A 224 -15.42 31.90 21.66
N ILE A 225 -14.44 31.50 22.45
CA ILE A 225 -14.48 31.69 23.92
C ILE A 225 -14.18 33.17 24.15
N ASN A 226 -15.19 33.93 24.47
CA ASN A 226 -15.08 35.28 25.06
C ASN A 226 -14.53 35.24 26.48
#